data_236bc28d71813796cd71938309558f96
#
_entry.id   236bc28d71813796cd71938309558f96
#
_cell.length_a   1.000
_cell.length_b   1.000
_cell.length_c   1.000
_cell.angle_alpha   90.00
_cell.angle_beta   90.00
_cell.angle_gamma   90.00
#
_symmetry.space_group_name_H-M   'P 1'
#
loop_
_entity.id
_entity.type
_entity.pdbx_description
1 polymer ?
#
loop_
_entity_poly.entity_id
_entity_poly.type
_entity_poly.pdbx_seq_one_letter_code
_entity_poly.pdbx_strand_id
1 'polypeptide(L)'
;MRILILGGYGFIGSHICQKLKEEGHTIAVVDCYHQYYTFPNWEYHPILDQRKSITGTDKEYIGHIENLQFMEQTFEDFKPDRVIHVATYPNARMVKRNVLDATNNMVTRYCI
;
A
#
# COMPACT_ATOMS: atom_id res chain seq x y z
N MET A 1 -18.60 -2.95 -0.94
CA MET A 1 -18.02 -2.25 0.23
C MET A 1 -16.95 -1.27 -0.20
N ARG A 2 -16.64 -0.32 0.66
CA ARG A 2 -15.52 0.59 0.49
C ARG A 2 -14.30 0.00 1.20
N ILE A 3 -13.28 -0.35 0.45
CA ILE A 3 -12.10 -1.07 0.97
C ILE A 3 -10.85 -0.24 0.72
N LEU A 4 -10.09 0.00 1.78
CA LEU A 4 -8.81 0.70 1.72
C LEU A 4 -7.68 -0.33 1.75
N ILE A 5 -6.80 -0.28 0.76
CA ILE A 5 -5.67 -1.22 0.65
C ILE A 5 -4.37 -0.46 0.89
N LEU A 6 -3.68 -0.81 1.99
CA LEU A 6 -2.38 -0.24 2.32
C LEU A 6 -1.31 -1.07 1.59
N GLY A 7 -0.60 -0.43 0.66
CA GLY A 7 0.36 -1.11 -0.21
C GLY A 7 -0.26 -1.68 -1.48
N GLY A 8 -1.30 -1.02 -2.00
CA GLY A 8 -2.04 -1.51 -3.16
C GLY A 8 -1.26 -1.55 -4.47
N TYR A 9 -0.14 -0.84 -4.57
CA TYR A 9 0.70 -0.85 -5.78
C TYR A 9 1.88 -1.82 -5.65
N GLY A 10 1.93 -2.63 -4.59
CA GLY A 10 2.86 -3.74 -4.50
C GLY A 10 2.42 -4.92 -5.37
N PHE A 11 3.28 -5.95 -5.45
CA PHE A 11 2.98 -7.12 -6.28
C PHE A 11 1.69 -7.83 -5.80
N ILE A 12 1.61 -8.16 -4.52
CA ILE A 12 0.43 -8.83 -3.96
C ILE A 12 -0.76 -7.86 -3.92
N GLY A 13 -0.53 -6.63 -3.46
CA GLY A 13 -1.58 -5.63 -3.31
C GLY A 13 -2.31 -5.31 -4.61
N SER A 14 -1.59 -5.21 -5.73
CA SER A 14 -2.20 -4.93 -7.04
C SER A 14 -3.16 -6.04 -7.47
N HIS A 15 -2.81 -7.30 -7.23
CA HIS A 15 -3.67 -8.43 -7.57
C HIS A 15 -4.88 -8.54 -6.62
N ILE A 16 -4.72 -8.20 -5.35
CA ILE A 16 -5.84 -8.11 -4.41
C ILE A 16 -6.82 -7.02 -4.88
N CYS A 17 -6.32 -5.85 -5.25
CA CYS A 17 -7.15 -4.77 -5.77
C CYS A 17 -7.93 -5.19 -7.01
N GLN A 18 -7.26 -5.84 -7.96
CA GLN A 18 -7.91 -6.34 -9.17
C GLN A 18 -9.07 -7.26 -8.84
N LYS A 19 -8.85 -8.21 -7.94
CA LYS A 19 -9.88 -9.16 -7.53
C LYS A 19 -11.07 -8.48 -6.86
N LEU A 20 -10.81 -7.54 -5.97
CA LEU A 20 -11.86 -6.79 -5.29
C LEU A 20 -12.69 -5.93 -6.25
N LYS A 21 -12.05 -5.33 -7.24
CA LYS A 21 -12.76 -4.58 -8.28
C LYS A 21 -13.64 -5.49 -9.12
N GLU A 22 -13.16 -6.67 -9.50
CA GLU A 22 -13.95 -7.66 -10.22
C GLU A 22 -15.19 -8.09 -9.43
N GLU A 23 -15.12 -8.09 -8.10
CA GLU A 23 -16.25 -8.41 -7.22
C GLU A 23 -17.16 -7.22 -6.94
N GLY A 24 -16.89 -6.06 -7.53
CA GLY A 24 -17.78 -4.90 -7.46
C GLY A 24 -17.55 -3.97 -6.28
N HIS A 25 -16.41 -4.07 -5.58
CA HIS A 25 -16.09 -3.17 -4.47
C HIS A 25 -15.50 -1.84 -4.96
N THR A 26 -15.73 -0.79 -4.18
CA THR A 26 -15.06 0.50 -4.36
C THR A 26 -13.75 0.45 -3.58
N ILE A 27 -12.62 0.67 -4.23
CA ILE A 27 -11.33 0.58 -3.58
C ILE A 27 -10.56 1.89 -3.61
N ALA A 28 -9.78 2.12 -2.56
CA ALA A 28 -8.75 3.15 -2.52
C ALA A 28 -7.43 2.52 -2.13
N VAL A 29 -6.34 3.06 -2.65
CA VAL A 29 -4.98 2.59 -2.38
C VAL A 29 -4.23 3.65 -1.61
N VAL A 30 -3.51 3.23 -0.56
CA VAL A 30 -2.46 4.02 0.09
C VAL A 30 -1.12 3.40 -0.28
N ASP A 31 -0.23 4.20 -0.82
CA ASP A 31 1.11 3.73 -1.18
C ASP A 31 2.10 4.90 -1.13
N CYS A 32 3.37 4.61 -0.93
CA CYS A 32 4.44 5.60 -0.97
C CYS A 32 5.47 5.30 -2.06
N TYR A 33 5.21 4.31 -2.90
CA TYR A 33 6.09 3.85 -3.97
C TYR A 33 7.45 3.34 -3.47
N HIS A 34 7.55 2.95 -2.20
CA HIS A 34 8.79 2.46 -1.64
C HIS A 34 9.21 1.13 -2.25
N GLN A 35 10.50 1.02 -2.55
CA GLN A 35 11.12 -0.20 -3.07
C GLN A 35 12.12 -0.73 -2.06
N TYR A 36 12.03 -2.03 -1.76
CA TYR A 36 13.00 -2.70 -0.89
C TYR A 36 14.23 -3.18 -1.64
N TYR A 37 14.15 -3.29 -2.95
CA TYR A 37 15.26 -3.60 -3.84
C TYR A 37 15.58 -2.38 -4.70
N THR A 38 16.87 -2.18 -4.99
CA THR A 38 17.29 -1.06 -5.85
C THR A 38 17.08 -1.43 -7.31
N PHE A 39 16.25 -0.66 -7.99
CA PHE A 39 16.03 -0.77 -9.42
C PHE A 39 16.33 0.58 -10.08
N PRO A 40 16.87 0.62 -11.31
CA PRO A 40 16.87 1.83 -12.10
C PRO A 40 15.43 2.31 -12.35
N ASN A 41 15.22 3.61 -12.40
CA ASN A 41 13.88 4.17 -12.63
C ASN A 41 13.25 3.66 -13.91
N TRP A 42 14.03 3.47 -14.96
CA TRP A 42 13.53 3.00 -16.25
C TRP A 42 13.01 1.55 -16.21
N GLU A 43 13.47 0.75 -15.23
CA GLU A 43 12.94 -0.60 -15.00
C GLU A 43 11.71 -0.57 -14.07
N TYR A 44 11.74 0.29 -13.06
CA TYR A 44 10.69 0.32 -12.04
C TYR A 44 9.41 1.01 -12.51
N HIS A 45 9.54 2.12 -13.25
CA HIS A 45 8.38 2.88 -13.70
C HIS A 45 7.40 2.05 -14.54
N PRO A 46 7.84 1.24 -15.52
CA PRO A 46 6.94 0.35 -16.24
C PRO A 46 6.25 -0.67 -15.35
N ILE A 47 6.95 -1.21 -14.34
CA ILE A 47 6.38 -2.15 -13.39
C ILE A 47 5.29 -1.44 -12.55
N LEU A 48 5.57 -0.25 -12.05
CA LEU A 48 4.61 0.52 -11.28
C LEU A 48 3.39 0.89 -12.12
N ASP A 49 3.58 1.32 -13.35
CA ASP A 49 2.49 1.65 -14.26
C ASP A 49 1.60 0.45 -14.53
N GLN A 50 2.19 -0.72 -14.72
CA GLN A 50 1.44 -1.97 -14.89
C GLN A 50 0.60 -2.29 -13.66
N ARG A 51 1.19 -2.17 -12.47
CA ARG A 51 0.49 -2.41 -11.21
C ARG A 51 -0.67 -1.44 -11.00
N LYS A 52 -0.47 -0.17 -11.30
CA LYS A 52 -1.54 0.83 -11.23
C LYS A 52 -2.68 0.49 -12.19
N SER A 53 -2.35 0.06 -13.40
CA SER A 53 -3.35 -0.37 -14.38
C SER A 53 -4.15 -1.58 -13.88
N ILE A 54 -3.48 -2.55 -13.28
CA ILE A 54 -4.12 -3.76 -12.73
C ILE A 54 -5.06 -3.42 -11.58
N THR A 55 -4.68 -2.51 -10.67
CA THR A 55 -5.48 -2.19 -9.49
C THR A 55 -6.84 -1.61 -9.85
N GLY A 56 -6.93 -0.81 -10.90
CA GLY A 56 -8.16 -0.13 -11.25
C GLY A 56 -8.74 0.70 -10.09
N THR A 57 -7.85 1.31 -9.27
CA THR A 57 -8.29 2.00 -8.06
C THR A 57 -9.21 3.18 -8.36
N ASP A 58 -10.23 3.35 -7.54
CA ASP A 58 -11.16 4.48 -7.64
C ASP A 58 -10.54 5.75 -7.06
N LYS A 59 -9.67 5.61 -6.06
CA LYS A 59 -8.98 6.73 -5.43
C LYS A 59 -7.61 6.30 -4.91
N GLU A 60 -6.64 7.20 -4.95
CA GLU A 60 -5.31 6.93 -4.40
C GLU A 60 -4.88 8.01 -3.43
N TYR A 61 -4.14 7.60 -2.41
CA TYR A 61 -3.55 8.47 -1.41
C TYR A 61 -2.07 8.14 -1.32
N ILE A 62 -1.24 9.06 -1.77
CA ILE A 62 0.20 8.85 -1.82
C ILE A 62 0.83 9.45 -0.58
N GLY A 63 1.44 8.61 0.23
CA GLY A 63 2.06 9.01 1.50
C GLY A 63 2.48 7.81 2.31
N HIS A 64 3.06 8.07 3.48
CA HIS A 64 3.59 7.05 4.37
C HIS A 64 2.56 6.66 5.42
N ILE A 65 2.34 5.36 5.59
CA ILE A 65 1.35 4.84 6.54
C ILE A 65 1.74 5.06 8.01
N GLU A 66 3.01 5.34 8.30
CA GLU A 66 3.46 5.74 9.64
C GLU A 66 3.18 7.21 9.97
N ASN A 67 2.72 8.01 9.01
CA ASN A 67 2.31 9.39 9.24
C ASN A 67 0.86 9.42 9.73
N LEU A 68 0.67 9.64 11.02
CA LEU A 68 -0.65 9.62 11.66
C LEU A 68 -1.62 10.62 11.04
N GLN A 69 -1.19 11.86 10.83
CA GLN A 69 -2.04 12.90 10.27
C GLN A 69 -2.52 12.54 8.86
N PHE A 70 -1.61 12.03 8.03
CA PHE A 70 -1.94 11.57 6.68
C PHE A 70 -2.98 10.45 6.72
N MET A 71 -2.81 9.48 7.61
CA MET A 71 -3.74 8.35 7.72
C MET A 71 -5.10 8.80 8.25
N GLU A 72 -5.14 9.70 9.23
CA GLU A 72 -6.41 10.27 9.73
C GLU A 72 -7.17 10.97 8.61
N GLN A 73 -6.50 11.79 7.82
CA GLN A 73 -7.12 12.47 6.69
C GLN A 73 -7.62 11.50 5.63
N THR A 74 -6.85 10.44 5.38
CA THR A 74 -7.25 9.38 4.43
C THR A 74 -8.53 8.68 4.89
N PHE A 75 -8.60 8.31 6.17
CA PHE A 75 -9.79 7.67 6.72
C PHE A 75 -11.01 8.59 6.71
N GLU A 76 -10.82 9.85 7.01
CA GLU A 76 -11.91 10.83 6.98
C GLU A 76 -12.43 11.06 5.57
N ASP A 77 -11.54 11.08 4.58
CA ASP A 77 -11.90 11.34 3.19
C ASP A 77 -12.54 10.12 2.54
N PHE A 78 -11.96 8.96 2.67
CA PHE A 78 -12.45 7.75 2.00
C PHE A 78 -13.54 7.03 2.78
N LYS A 79 -13.48 7.03 4.10
CA LYS A 79 -14.44 6.33 5.00
C LYS A 79 -14.57 4.85 4.66
N PRO A 80 -13.49 4.07 4.80
CA PRO A 80 -13.54 2.66 4.43
C PRO A 80 -14.39 1.83 5.38
N ASP A 81 -15.05 0.81 4.82
CA ASP A 81 -15.71 -0.24 5.60
C ASP A 81 -14.71 -1.27 6.11
N ARG A 82 -13.66 -1.52 5.34
CA ARG A 82 -12.61 -2.49 5.66
C ARG A 82 -11.26 -1.95 5.21
N VAL A 83 -10.21 -2.42 5.88
CA VAL A 83 -8.83 -2.11 5.55
C VAL A 83 -8.06 -3.41 5.36
N ILE A 84 -7.33 -3.51 4.24
CA ILE A 84 -6.42 -4.61 3.98
C ILE A 84 -5.00 -4.07 4.02
N HIS A 85 -4.17 -4.63 4.87
CA HIS A 85 -2.82 -4.16 5.09
C HIS A 85 -1.80 -5.13 4.51
N VAL A 86 -1.22 -4.75 3.38
CA VAL A 86 -0.15 -5.53 2.72
C VAL A 86 1.15 -4.74 2.57
N ALA A 87 1.21 -3.54 3.11
CA ALA A 87 2.42 -2.71 3.10
C ALA A 87 3.37 -3.14 4.22
N THR A 88 4.30 -4.03 3.90
CA THR A 88 5.26 -4.55 4.87
C THR A 88 6.55 -4.99 4.19
N TYR A 89 7.55 -5.35 4.98
CA TYR A 89 8.79 -5.91 4.47
C TYR A 89 8.54 -7.28 3.82
N PRO A 90 9.18 -7.55 2.66
CA PRO A 90 8.90 -8.78 1.91
C PRO A 90 9.51 -10.03 2.54
N ASN A 91 10.51 -9.93 3.43
CA ASN A 91 11.12 -11.08 4.07
C ASN A 91 11.85 -10.72 5.37
N ALA A 92 12.10 -11.74 6.20
CA ALA A 92 12.73 -11.58 7.51
C ALA A 92 14.17 -11.05 7.44
N ARG A 93 14.90 -11.33 6.36
CA ARG A 93 16.28 -10.86 6.19
C ARG A 93 16.33 -9.33 6.11
N MET A 94 15.40 -8.73 5.40
CA MET A 94 15.28 -7.28 5.30
C MET A 94 14.88 -6.65 6.64
N VAL A 95 14.01 -7.30 7.39
CA VAL A 95 13.66 -6.85 8.75
C VAL A 95 14.91 -6.80 9.63
N LYS A 96 15.75 -7.81 9.60
CA LYS A 96 16.99 -7.84 10.38
C LYS A 96 17.98 -6.75 9.97
N ARG A 97 18.02 -6.37 8.71
CA ARG A 97 18.92 -5.32 8.21
C ARG A 97 18.52 -3.92 8.63
N ASN A 98 17.24 -3.69 8.83
CA ASN A 98 16.73 -2.38 9.20
C ASN A 98 15.57 -2.51 10.19
N VAL A 99 15.94 -2.85 11.45
CA VAL A 99 14.95 -3.12 12.51
C VAL A 99 14.07 -1.91 12.81
N LEU A 100 14.66 -0.70 12.84
CA LEU A 100 13.90 0.50 13.16
C LEU A 100 12.82 0.79 12.12
N ASP A 101 13.19 0.77 10.84
CA ASP A 101 12.25 1.01 9.76
C ASP A 101 11.19 -0.09 9.71
N ALA A 102 11.60 -1.35 9.88
CA ALA A 102 10.66 -2.47 9.95
C ALA A 102 9.68 -2.33 11.11
N THR A 103 10.15 -1.90 12.28
CA THR A 103 9.30 -1.65 13.44
C THR A 103 8.28 -0.57 13.14
N ASN A 104 8.71 0.55 12.55
CA ASN A 104 7.82 1.63 12.16
C ASN A 104 6.75 1.16 11.16
N ASN A 105 7.13 0.33 10.21
CA ASN A 105 6.21 -0.16 9.18
C ASN A 105 5.31 -1.31 9.65
N MET A 106 5.74 -2.12 10.60
CA MET A 106 5.03 -3.33 11.00
C MET A 106 4.33 -3.22 12.37
N VAL A 107 4.77 -2.32 13.23
CA VAL A 107 4.25 -2.19 14.60
C VAL A 107 3.62 -0.82 14.83
N THR A 108 4.37 0.27 14.62
CA THR A 108 3.90 1.62 14.94
C THR A 108 2.56 1.95 14.28
N ARG A 109 2.36 1.51 13.07
CA ARG A 109 1.11 1.74 12.35
C ARG A 109 -0.11 1.07 12.99
N TYR A 110 0.08 0.01 13.74
CA TYR A 110 -1.02 -0.66 14.45
C TYR A 110 -1.40 0.04 15.76
N CYS A 111 -0.60 1.02 16.18
CA CYS A 111 -0.88 1.81 17.38
C CYS A 111 -1.73 3.04 17.08
N ILE A 112 -2.06 3.24 15.84
CA ILE A 112 -2.93 4.33 15.39
C ILE A 112 -4.39 3.90 15.57
#